data_88cfb6cbcdb453e8c7ded2f87733f28a
#
_entry.id   88cfb6cbcdb453e8c7ded2f87733f28a
#
_cell.length_a   1.000
_cell.length_b   1.000
_cell.length_c   1.000
_cell.angle_alpha   90.00
_cell.angle_beta   90.00
_cell.angle_gamma   90.00
#
_symmetry.space_group_name_H-M   'P 1'
#
loop_
_entity.id
_entity.type
_entity.pdbx_description
1 polymer ?
#
loop_
_entity_poly.entity_id
_entity_poly.type
_entity_poly.pdbx_seq_one_letter_code
_entity_poly.pdbx_strand_id
1 'polypeptide(L)'
;MLLYLHGFRSSPQSFKSRLVQERMRAWGVEKYFACPTLNVSPAQAIAQAEAAIRGARAGGETDIAIIGSSLGGFYARWLAERHGCRAVLLNPAIHPWTDLEKYLGEQPLYHGGGSVVVERSHLQELLDLRVEQITKPARYYLLAATGDEVLDYREMVEACPGAHIRIIEGSDHGISEFEDYVDDVLAFCGYGPGGKLPASRPDPA
;
A
#
# COMPACT_ATOMS: atom_id res chain seq x y z
N MET A 1 3.81 -2.88 13.79
CA MET A 1 3.55 -3.84 12.68
C MET A 1 3.69 -3.13 11.34
N LEU A 2 4.23 -3.80 10.33
CA LEU A 2 4.21 -3.36 8.93
C LEU A 2 3.19 -4.20 8.17
N LEU A 3 2.13 -3.56 7.67
CA LEU A 3 1.10 -4.17 6.86
C LEU A 3 1.36 -3.88 5.38
N TYR A 4 1.50 -4.91 4.55
CA TYR A 4 1.62 -4.76 3.11
C TYR A 4 0.30 -5.10 2.42
N LEU A 5 -0.18 -4.21 1.55
CA LEU A 5 -1.41 -4.37 0.77
C LEU A 5 -1.05 -4.45 -0.72
N HIS A 6 -1.25 -5.64 -1.29
CA HIS A 6 -0.97 -5.88 -2.71
C HIS A 6 -2.04 -5.28 -3.64
N GLY A 7 -1.71 -5.16 -4.92
CA GLY A 7 -2.59 -4.60 -5.94
C GLY A 7 -3.71 -5.56 -6.39
N PHE A 8 -4.52 -5.06 -7.32
CA PHE A 8 -5.60 -5.80 -7.98
C PHE A 8 -5.07 -7.06 -8.67
N ARG A 9 -5.77 -8.20 -8.51
CA ARG A 9 -5.42 -9.52 -9.06
C ARG A 9 -4.06 -10.07 -8.60
N SER A 10 -3.41 -9.40 -7.67
CA SER A 10 -2.11 -9.77 -7.11
C SER A 10 -2.26 -10.63 -5.84
N SER A 11 -1.15 -10.86 -5.15
CA SER A 11 -1.11 -11.69 -3.95
C SER A 11 0.10 -11.34 -3.08
N PRO A 12 0.23 -11.91 -1.86
CA PRO A 12 1.45 -11.82 -1.05
C PRO A 12 2.73 -12.32 -1.76
N GLN A 13 2.57 -13.09 -2.86
CA GLN A 13 3.69 -13.59 -3.67
C GLN A 13 4.21 -12.57 -4.70
N SER A 14 3.66 -11.34 -4.73
CA SER A 14 4.16 -10.29 -5.62
C SER A 14 5.61 -9.95 -5.33
N PHE A 15 6.35 -9.55 -6.37
CA PHE A 15 7.77 -9.20 -6.28
C PHE A 15 8.05 -8.22 -5.13
N LYS A 16 7.33 -7.09 -5.08
CA LYS A 16 7.54 -6.05 -4.05
C LYS A 16 7.24 -6.56 -2.63
N SER A 17 6.17 -7.35 -2.45
CA SER A 17 5.85 -7.91 -1.13
C SER A 17 6.93 -8.85 -0.63
N ARG A 18 7.41 -9.74 -1.50
CA ARG A 18 8.49 -10.68 -1.15
C ARG A 18 9.79 -9.95 -0.82
N LEU A 19 10.14 -8.93 -1.63
CA LEU A 19 11.35 -8.14 -1.39
C LEU A 19 11.31 -7.42 -0.03
N VAL A 20 10.17 -6.80 0.33
CA VAL A 20 9.97 -6.20 1.65
C VAL A 20 10.13 -7.24 2.75
N GLN A 21 9.49 -8.41 2.62
CA GLN A 21 9.58 -9.48 3.61
C GLN A 21 11.00 -10.00 3.77
N GLU A 22 11.72 -10.25 2.66
CA GLU A 22 13.10 -10.72 2.64
C GLU A 22 14.05 -9.71 3.29
N ARG A 23 13.87 -8.41 3.00
CA ARG A 23 14.66 -7.35 3.62
C ARG A 23 14.41 -7.26 5.13
N MET A 24 13.16 -7.34 5.56
CA MET A 24 12.81 -7.37 6.98
C MET A 24 13.34 -8.62 7.68
N ARG A 25 13.38 -9.76 7.00
CA ARG A 25 14.02 -11.00 7.51
C ARG A 25 15.52 -10.81 7.70
N ALA A 26 16.21 -10.23 6.70
CA ALA A 26 17.64 -9.93 6.78
C ALA A 26 17.97 -8.99 7.96
N TRP A 27 17.04 -8.10 8.32
CA TRP A 27 17.19 -7.19 9.46
C TRP A 27 16.69 -7.76 10.80
N GLY A 28 16.20 -9.01 10.82
CA GLY A 28 15.71 -9.66 12.04
C GLY A 28 14.36 -9.15 12.55
N VAL A 29 13.58 -8.47 11.71
CA VAL A 29 12.30 -7.83 12.05
C VAL A 29 11.09 -8.42 11.32
N GLU A 30 11.26 -9.54 10.64
CA GLU A 30 10.19 -10.21 9.86
C GLU A 30 8.92 -10.50 10.69
N LYS A 31 9.05 -10.74 11.99
CA LYS A 31 7.91 -10.98 12.89
C LYS A 31 6.89 -9.83 12.93
N TYR A 32 7.27 -8.64 12.48
CA TYR A 32 6.39 -7.48 12.40
C TYR A 32 5.72 -7.33 11.04
N PHE A 33 6.04 -8.16 10.07
CA PHE A 33 5.49 -8.12 8.72
C PHE A 33 4.19 -8.91 8.61
N ALA A 34 3.20 -8.31 7.95
CA ALA A 34 1.94 -8.98 7.59
C ALA A 34 1.53 -8.58 6.16
N CYS A 35 1.16 -9.56 5.36
CA CYS A 35 0.61 -9.36 4.02
C CYS A 35 -0.56 -10.33 3.83
N PRO A 36 -1.80 -9.94 4.14
CA PRO A 36 -2.96 -10.79 3.91
C PRO A 36 -3.25 -10.94 2.42
N THR A 37 -3.80 -12.08 2.01
CA THR A 37 -4.40 -12.24 0.69
C THR A 37 -5.71 -11.45 0.67
N LEU A 38 -5.72 -10.34 -0.07
CA LEU A 38 -6.88 -9.45 -0.12
C LEU A 38 -7.99 -10.05 -0.99
N ASN A 39 -9.22 -9.92 -0.52
CA ASN A 39 -10.40 -10.29 -1.29
C ASN A 39 -10.61 -9.34 -2.48
N VAL A 40 -11.31 -9.81 -3.53
CA VAL A 40 -11.69 -8.97 -4.68
C VAL A 40 -12.70 -7.89 -4.29
N SER A 41 -13.60 -8.15 -3.32
CA SER A 41 -14.48 -7.14 -2.76
C SER A 41 -13.66 -6.15 -1.91
N PRO A 42 -13.68 -4.84 -2.24
CA PRO A 42 -12.98 -3.81 -1.46
C PRO A 42 -13.40 -3.77 0.01
N ALA A 43 -14.68 -3.95 0.30
CA ALA A 43 -15.19 -3.99 1.67
C ALA A 43 -14.58 -5.15 2.46
N GLN A 44 -14.48 -6.33 1.84
CA GLN A 44 -13.85 -7.49 2.48
C GLN A 44 -12.32 -7.33 2.59
N ALA A 45 -11.66 -6.75 1.59
CA ALA A 45 -10.24 -6.45 1.64
C ALA A 45 -9.90 -5.50 2.81
N ILE A 46 -10.68 -4.45 2.99
CA ILE A 46 -10.56 -3.54 4.13
C ILE A 46 -10.82 -4.27 5.46
N ALA A 47 -11.85 -5.10 5.53
CA ALA A 47 -12.14 -5.88 6.75
C ALA A 47 -10.96 -6.80 7.14
N GLN A 48 -10.31 -7.42 6.16
CA GLN A 48 -9.10 -8.23 6.37
C GLN A 48 -7.91 -7.39 6.87
N ALA A 49 -7.66 -6.23 6.25
CA ALA A 49 -6.61 -5.31 6.68
C ALA A 49 -6.85 -4.78 8.10
N GLU A 50 -8.08 -4.39 8.42
CA GLU A 50 -8.47 -3.95 9.77
C GLU A 50 -8.35 -5.07 10.80
N ALA A 51 -8.67 -6.32 10.44
CA ALA A 51 -8.48 -7.46 11.32
C ALA A 51 -7.00 -7.66 11.67
N ALA A 52 -6.09 -7.51 10.69
CA ALA A 52 -4.65 -7.57 10.93
C ALA A 52 -4.20 -6.44 11.87
N ILE A 53 -4.67 -5.21 11.67
CA ILE A 53 -4.37 -4.06 12.53
C ILE A 53 -4.89 -4.30 13.97
N ARG A 54 -6.13 -4.75 14.12
CA ARG A 54 -6.71 -5.07 15.44
C ARG A 54 -5.92 -6.17 16.14
N GLY A 55 -5.57 -7.24 15.42
CA GLY A 55 -4.77 -8.34 15.97
C GLY A 55 -3.41 -7.87 16.47
N ALA A 56 -2.72 -7.03 15.70
CA ALA A 56 -1.44 -6.46 16.11
C ALA A 56 -1.57 -5.58 17.36
N ARG A 57 -2.59 -4.72 17.43
CA ARG A 57 -2.85 -3.88 18.60
C ARG A 57 -3.18 -4.71 19.85
N ALA A 58 -3.95 -5.78 19.69
CA ALA A 58 -4.25 -6.72 20.80
C ALA A 58 -2.97 -7.44 21.27
N GLY A 59 -2.00 -7.65 20.37
CA GLY A 59 -0.67 -8.16 20.68
C GLY A 59 0.32 -7.12 21.25
N GLY A 60 -0.13 -5.88 21.50
CA GLY A 60 0.67 -4.81 22.09
C GLY A 60 1.41 -3.93 21.08
N GLU A 61 1.18 -4.10 19.77
CA GLU A 61 1.77 -3.23 18.75
C GLU A 61 1.04 -1.88 18.69
N THR A 62 1.73 -0.83 19.06
CA THR A 62 1.21 0.56 19.01
C THR A 62 1.60 1.29 17.75
N ASP A 63 2.75 0.95 17.15
CA ASP A 63 3.28 1.57 15.95
C ASP A 63 2.95 0.71 14.72
N ILE A 64 2.07 1.23 13.88
CA ILE A 64 1.61 0.58 12.65
C ILE A 64 2.02 1.43 11.47
N ALA A 65 2.61 0.80 10.47
CA ALA A 65 2.85 1.40 9.16
C ALA A 65 2.24 0.51 8.08
N ILE A 66 1.85 1.12 6.97
CA ILE A 66 1.21 0.42 5.85
C ILE A 66 2.02 0.71 4.57
N ILE A 67 2.32 -0.32 3.79
CA ILE A 67 2.79 -0.18 2.41
C ILE A 67 1.66 -0.65 1.50
N GLY A 68 1.25 0.16 0.55
CA GLY A 68 0.25 -0.22 -0.43
C GLY A 68 0.73 -0.01 -1.87
N SER A 69 0.54 -1.01 -2.72
CA SER A 69 0.92 -0.96 -4.14
C SER A 69 -0.33 -0.93 -5.02
N SER A 70 -0.40 0.01 -5.97
CA SER A 70 -1.53 0.13 -6.90
C SER A 70 -2.87 0.24 -6.15
N LEU A 71 -3.83 -0.66 -6.35
CA LEU A 71 -5.08 -0.70 -5.57
C LEU A 71 -4.82 -0.82 -4.05
N GLY A 72 -3.77 -1.54 -3.64
CA GLY A 72 -3.35 -1.57 -2.24
C GLY A 72 -2.93 -0.21 -1.70
N GLY A 73 -2.42 0.68 -2.56
CA GLY A 73 -2.11 2.06 -2.22
C GLY A 73 -3.35 2.90 -1.94
N PHE A 74 -4.43 2.68 -2.69
CA PHE A 74 -5.73 3.28 -2.42
C PHE A 74 -6.25 2.86 -1.03
N TYR A 75 -6.20 1.57 -0.69
CA TYR A 75 -6.58 1.07 0.63
C TYR A 75 -5.68 1.61 1.74
N ALA A 76 -4.38 1.73 1.47
CA ALA A 76 -3.42 2.27 2.44
C ALA A 76 -3.73 3.73 2.80
N ARG A 77 -4.15 4.57 1.83
CA ARG A 77 -4.58 5.95 2.09
C ARG A 77 -5.77 5.97 3.06
N TRP A 78 -6.81 5.21 2.78
CA TRP A 78 -8.01 5.16 3.62
C TRP A 78 -7.70 4.67 5.05
N LEU A 79 -6.93 3.59 5.17
CA LEU A 79 -6.53 3.03 6.46
C LEU A 79 -5.62 4.00 7.24
N ALA A 80 -4.71 4.69 6.57
CA ALA A 80 -3.82 5.67 7.21
C ALA A 80 -4.60 6.85 7.80
N GLU A 81 -5.60 7.38 7.07
CA GLU A 81 -6.48 8.41 7.59
C GLU A 81 -7.31 7.93 8.78
N ARG A 82 -7.86 6.73 8.69
CA ARG A 82 -8.70 6.14 9.74
C ARG A 82 -7.93 5.78 11.01
N HIS A 83 -6.72 5.27 10.88
CA HIS A 83 -5.92 4.76 12.02
C HIS A 83 -4.83 5.72 12.48
N GLY A 84 -4.59 6.79 11.76
CA GLY A 84 -3.57 7.77 12.06
C GLY A 84 -2.14 7.26 11.93
N CYS A 85 -1.89 6.27 11.07
CA CYS A 85 -0.59 5.63 10.88
C CYS A 85 0.15 6.13 9.63
N ARG A 86 1.45 5.78 9.53
CA ARG A 86 2.26 6.05 8.35
C ARG A 86 1.85 5.17 7.18
N ALA A 87 1.91 5.70 5.96
CA ALA A 87 1.65 4.95 4.74
C ALA A 87 2.69 5.25 3.66
N VAL A 88 3.20 4.20 3.04
CA VAL A 88 3.97 4.26 1.79
C VAL A 88 3.08 3.83 0.65
N LEU A 89 3.03 4.64 -0.39
CA LEU A 89 2.18 4.48 -1.55
C LEU A 89 3.07 4.22 -2.77
N LEU A 90 2.96 3.04 -3.36
CA LEU A 90 3.75 2.61 -4.52
C LEU A 90 2.85 2.62 -5.76
N ASN A 91 2.98 3.61 -6.63
CA ASN A 91 2.10 3.84 -7.79
C ASN A 91 0.63 3.61 -7.42
N PRO A 92 0.07 4.37 -6.45
CA PRO A 92 -1.27 4.11 -5.93
C PRO A 92 -2.35 4.43 -6.97
N ALA A 93 -3.40 3.60 -7.04
CA ALA A 93 -4.62 3.99 -7.72
C ALA A 93 -5.30 5.14 -6.96
N ILE A 94 -5.77 6.14 -7.69
CA ILE A 94 -6.44 7.31 -7.11
C ILE A 94 -7.95 7.26 -7.34
N HIS A 95 -8.35 6.83 -8.52
CA HIS A 95 -9.75 6.72 -8.94
C HIS A 95 -10.15 5.28 -9.32
N PRO A 96 -9.88 4.26 -8.45
CA PRO A 96 -10.03 2.86 -8.82
C PRO A 96 -11.47 2.47 -9.19
N TRP A 97 -12.48 3.19 -8.73
CA TRP A 97 -13.88 2.96 -9.14
C TRP A 97 -14.13 3.23 -10.63
N THR A 98 -13.34 4.10 -11.27
CA THR A 98 -13.35 4.36 -12.70
C THR A 98 -12.40 3.41 -13.43
N ASP A 99 -11.17 3.24 -12.90
CA ASP A 99 -10.12 2.44 -13.54
C ASP A 99 -10.51 0.96 -13.69
N LEU A 100 -11.26 0.43 -12.69
CA LEU A 100 -11.67 -0.98 -12.67
C LEU A 100 -12.96 -1.26 -13.43
N GLU A 101 -13.67 -0.26 -13.96
CA GLU A 101 -14.90 -0.49 -14.73
C GLU A 101 -14.66 -1.38 -15.96
N LYS A 102 -13.51 -1.22 -16.62
CA LYS A 102 -13.10 -2.05 -17.77
C LYS A 102 -12.78 -3.51 -17.43
N TYR A 103 -12.69 -3.84 -16.13
CA TYR A 103 -12.38 -5.19 -15.63
C TYR A 103 -13.59 -5.89 -15.02
N LEU A 104 -14.82 -5.40 -15.21
CA LEU A 104 -16.02 -6.10 -14.76
C LEU A 104 -16.10 -7.51 -15.36
N GLY A 105 -16.56 -8.47 -14.54
CA GLY A 105 -16.63 -9.88 -14.91
C GLY A 105 -15.42 -10.67 -14.40
N GLU A 106 -15.20 -11.84 -15.01
CA GLU A 106 -14.14 -12.76 -14.60
C GLU A 106 -12.76 -12.25 -15.02
N GLN A 107 -11.83 -12.25 -14.07
CA GLN A 107 -10.46 -11.76 -14.24
C GLN A 107 -9.45 -12.80 -13.74
N PRO A 108 -8.47 -13.21 -14.55
CA PRO A 108 -7.43 -14.14 -14.11
C PRO A 108 -6.52 -13.50 -13.06
N LEU A 109 -6.10 -14.29 -12.06
CA LEU A 109 -5.09 -13.87 -11.08
C LEU A 109 -3.69 -13.89 -11.70
N TYR A 110 -2.80 -12.99 -11.24
CA TYR A 110 -1.40 -12.99 -11.69
C TYR A 110 -0.56 -14.12 -11.06
N HIS A 111 -0.98 -14.61 -9.88
CA HIS A 111 -0.23 -15.62 -9.13
C HIS A 111 -1.16 -16.73 -8.66
N GLY A 112 -0.67 -17.98 -8.68
CA GLY A 112 -1.37 -19.13 -8.10
C GLY A 112 -2.46 -19.75 -8.98
N GLY A 113 -2.72 -19.16 -10.16
CA GLY A 113 -3.80 -19.61 -11.05
C GLY A 113 -5.21 -19.27 -10.51
N GLY A 114 -6.23 -19.57 -11.31
CA GLY A 114 -7.62 -19.23 -10.99
C GLY A 114 -8.01 -17.81 -11.39
N SER A 115 -9.23 -17.43 -11.01
CA SER A 115 -9.82 -16.14 -11.36
C SER A 115 -10.62 -15.56 -10.20
N VAL A 116 -10.95 -14.27 -10.32
CA VAL A 116 -11.86 -13.55 -9.45
C VAL A 116 -12.94 -12.89 -10.32
N VAL A 117 -14.11 -12.68 -9.76
CA VAL A 117 -15.19 -11.97 -10.44
C VAL A 117 -15.29 -10.56 -9.90
N VAL A 118 -15.10 -9.56 -10.77
CA VAL A 118 -15.29 -8.15 -10.43
C VAL A 118 -16.76 -7.79 -10.70
N GLU A 119 -17.45 -7.37 -9.65
CA GLU A 119 -18.85 -6.99 -9.70
C GLU A 119 -19.01 -5.47 -9.72
N ARG A 120 -20.14 -4.98 -10.24
CA ARG A 120 -20.45 -3.54 -10.22
C ARG A 120 -20.57 -2.98 -8.81
N SER A 121 -21.01 -3.78 -7.84
CA SER A 121 -21.03 -3.45 -6.42
C SER A 121 -19.65 -3.08 -5.88
N HIS A 122 -18.57 -3.72 -6.38
CA HIS A 122 -17.21 -3.43 -5.96
C HIS A 122 -16.77 -2.01 -6.36
N LEU A 123 -17.29 -1.46 -7.47
CA LEU A 123 -16.99 -0.07 -7.85
C LEU A 123 -17.61 0.92 -6.85
N GLN A 124 -18.83 0.63 -6.35
CA GLN A 124 -19.45 1.42 -5.30
C GLN A 124 -18.70 1.32 -3.97
N GLU A 125 -18.29 0.10 -3.60
CA GLU A 125 -17.45 -0.11 -2.40
C GLU A 125 -16.14 0.68 -2.45
N LEU A 126 -15.51 0.79 -3.63
CA LEU A 126 -14.33 1.63 -3.84
C LEU A 126 -14.67 3.12 -3.67
N LEU A 127 -15.76 3.57 -4.26
CA LEU A 127 -16.19 4.96 -4.13
C LEU A 127 -16.46 5.36 -2.68
N ASP A 128 -17.03 4.44 -1.88
CA ASP A 128 -17.31 4.64 -0.46
C ASP A 128 -16.02 4.73 0.40
N LEU A 129 -14.92 4.19 -0.11
CA LEU A 129 -13.58 4.24 0.52
C LEU A 129 -12.71 5.41 0.04
N ARG A 130 -13.26 6.33 -0.79
CA ARG A 130 -12.48 7.44 -1.29
C ARG A 130 -11.97 8.34 -0.15
N VAL A 131 -10.76 8.82 -0.32
CA VAL A 131 -10.17 9.87 0.54
C VAL A 131 -10.09 11.14 -0.28
N GLU A 132 -10.83 12.16 0.10
CA GLU A 132 -10.83 13.46 -0.63
C GLU A 132 -9.48 14.15 -0.48
N GLN A 133 -8.98 14.25 0.76
CA GLN A 133 -7.71 14.88 1.08
C GLN A 133 -7.01 14.13 2.22
N ILE A 134 -5.68 14.04 2.13
CA ILE A 134 -4.86 13.55 3.23
C ILE A 134 -4.76 14.63 4.32
N THR A 135 -4.97 14.26 5.60
CA THR A 135 -5.03 15.23 6.70
C THR A 135 -3.68 15.57 7.31
N LYS A 136 -2.72 14.66 7.23
CA LYS A 136 -1.36 14.85 7.77
C LYS A 136 -0.32 14.35 6.75
N PRO A 137 0.09 15.22 5.80
CA PRO A 137 1.00 14.84 4.71
C PRO A 137 2.30 14.18 5.15
N ALA A 138 2.89 14.58 6.27
CA ALA A 138 4.12 13.98 6.81
C ALA A 138 4.01 12.48 7.14
N ARG A 139 2.78 11.90 7.20
CA ARG A 139 2.58 10.46 7.36
C ARG A 139 2.72 9.67 6.07
N TYR A 140 2.82 10.34 4.92
CA TYR A 140 2.79 9.71 3.62
C TYR A 140 4.12 9.80 2.90
N TYR A 141 4.52 8.69 2.30
CA TYR A 141 5.63 8.61 1.37
C TYR A 141 5.12 8.01 0.06
N LEU A 142 5.09 8.83 -0.98
CA LEU A 142 4.68 8.46 -2.33
C LEU A 142 5.91 8.14 -3.17
N LEU A 143 5.93 6.96 -3.79
CA LEU A 143 6.79 6.62 -4.91
C LEU A 143 5.92 6.57 -6.17
N ALA A 144 6.19 7.43 -7.14
CA ALA A 144 5.42 7.56 -8.37
C ALA A 144 6.34 7.48 -9.59
N ALA A 145 6.07 6.53 -10.48
CA ALA A 145 6.85 6.28 -11.69
C ALA A 145 6.30 7.06 -12.88
N THR A 146 7.15 7.82 -13.58
CA THR A 146 6.71 8.64 -14.73
C THR A 146 6.37 7.81 -15.96
N GLY A 147 6.89 6.59 -16.06
CA GLY A 147 6.60 5.64 -17.14
C GLY A 147 5.51 4.62 -16.78
N ASP A 148 4.74 4.85 -15.70
CA ASP A 148 3.62 3.98 -15.34
C ASP A 148 2.61 3.90 -16.50
N GLU A 149 2.47 2.71 -17.08
CA GLU A 149 1.63 2.44 -18.25
C GLU A 149 0.17 2.17 -17.90
N VAL A 150 -0.15 2.13 -16.61
CA VAL A 150 -1.49 1.80 -16.10
C VAL A 150 -2.19 3.02 -15.51
N LEU A 151 -1.46 3.85 -14.74
CA LEU A 151 -1.99 4.96 -13.96
C LEU A 151 -1.16 6.24 -14.19
N ASP A 152 -1.81 7.39 -14.24
CA ASP A 152 -1.11 8.68 -14.39
C ASP A 152 -0.47 9.09 -13.06
N TYR A 153 0.86 9.20 -13.04
CA TYR A 153 1.61 9.62 -11.85
C TYR A 153 1.26 11.04 -11.38
N ARG A 154 0.75 11.90 -12.28
CA ARG A 154 0.36 13.28 -11.94
C ARG A 154 -0.83 13.29 -11.00
N GLU A 155 -1.80 12.38 -11.21
CA GLU A 155 -2.94 12.20 -10.30
C GLU A 155 -2.46 11.73 -8.91
N MET A 156 -1.45 10.86 -8.86
CA MET A 156 -0.87 10.40 -7.60
C MET A 156 -0.23 11.54 -6.81
N VAL A 157 0.52 12.41 -7.49
CA VAL A 157 1.17 13.59 -6.90
C VAL A 157 0.12 14.59 -6.42
N GLU A 158 -0.89 14.88 -7.24
CA GLU A 158 -1.98 15.81 -6.91
C GLU A 158 -2.80 15.33 -5.70
N ALA A 159 -2.98 14.02 -5.57
CA ALA A 159 -3.71 13.42 -4.45
C ALA A 159 -2.94 13.39 -3.12
N CYS A 160 -1.63 13.71 -3.13
CA CYS A 160 -0.75 13.64 -1.95
C CYS A 160 0.00 14.97 -1.69
N PRO A 161 -0.69 16.14 -1.64
CA PRO A 161 -0.02 17.43 -1.48
C PRO A 161 0.72 17.49 -0.14
N GLY A 162 1.99 17.92 -0.18
CA GLY A 162 2.84 18.05 1.01
C GLY A 162 3.38 16.75 1.59
N ALA A 163 3.10 15.59 0.99
CA ALA A 163 3.71 14.31 1.37
C ALA A 163 5.20 14.27 0.99
N HIS A 164 5.93 13.30 1.55
CA HIS A 164 7.23 12.93 0.96
C HIS A 164 6.97 12.31 -0.41
N ILE A 165 7.56 12.86 -1.46
CA ILE A 165 7.35 12.39 -2.84
C ILE A 165 8.68 12.05 -3.47
N ARG A 166 8.80 10.82 -3.98
CA ARG A 166 9.88 10.35 -4.85
C ARG A 166 9.29 10.10 -6.23
N ILE A 167 9.66 10.92 -7.19
CA ILE A 167 9.40 10.64 -8.61
C ILE A 167 10.50 9.73 -9.13
N ILE A 168 10.11 8.65 -9.80
CA ILE A 168 11.02 7.67 -10.41
C ILE A 168 10.89 7.80 -11.92
N GLU A 169 11.88 8.45 -12.52
CA GLU A 169 11.85 8.76 -13.95
C GLU A 169 11.98 7.50 -14.80
N GLY A 170 11.06 7.31 -15.75
CA GLY A 170 11.07 6.23 -16.72
C GLY A 170 10.72 4.84 -16.18
N SER A 171 10.46 4.70 -14.87
CA SER A 171 10.05 3.43 -14.27
C SER A 171 8.61 3.06 -14.64
N ASP A 172 8.27 1.78 -14.53
CA ASP A 172 6.98 1.19 -14.89
C ASP A 172 5.98 1.14 -13.71
N HIS A 173 4.75 0.63 -13.95
CA HIS A 173 3.75 0.42 -12.90
C HIS A 173 4.25 -0.50 -11.79
N GLY A 174 5.10 -1.47 -12.16
CA GLY A 174 5.71 -2.42 -11.23
C GLY A 174 6.75 -1.79 -10.31
N ILE A 175 7.34 -0.66 -10.67
CA ILE A 175 8.59 -0.14 -10.10
C ILE A 175 9.62 -1.28 -10.14
N SER A 176 10.03 -1.67 -11.34
CA SER A 176 10.90 -2.85 -11.56
C SER A 176 12.21 -2.78 -10.78
N GLU A 177 12.71 -1.58 -10.50
CA GLU A 177 13.89 -1.29 -9.69
C GLU A 177 13.59 -1.05 -8.19
N PHE A 178 12.48 -1.56 -7.67
CA PHE A 178 12.05 -1.33 -6.29
C PHE A 178 13.11 -1.73 -5.24
N GLU A 179 14.03 -2.60 -5.59
CA GLU A 179 15.17 -2.98 -4.73
C GLU A 179 16.01 -1.75 -4.30
N ASP A 180 16.14 -0.75 -5.17
CA ASP A 180 16.89 0.48 -4.90
C ASP A 180 16.21 1.38 -3.86
N TYR A 181 14.91 1.18 -3.61
CA TYR A 181 14.09 2.02 -2.75
C TYR A 181 13.60 1.35 -1.48
N VAL A 182 13.71 0.02 -1.38
CA VAL A 182 13.10 -0.76 -0.30
C VAL A 182 13.63 -0.35 1.08
N ASP A 183 14.90 0.04 1.19
CA ASP A 183 15.51 0.45 2.46
C ASP A 183 14.97 1.80 2.94
N ASP A 184 14.84 2.78 2.04
CA ASP A 184 14.22 4.08 2.33
C ASP A 184 12.75 3.92 2.73
N VAL A 185 12.02 3.06 2.01
CA VAL A 185 10.62 2.72 2.31
C VAL A 185 10.49 2.12 3.70
N LEU A 186 11.33 1.16 4.04
CA LEU A 186 11.32 0.53 5.36
C LEU A 186 11.76 1.50 6.46
N ALA A 187 12.74 2.35 6.21
CA ALA A 187 13.17 3.41 7.15
C ALA A 187 12.01 4.36 7.45
N PHE A 188 11.26 4.82 6.43
CA PHE A 188 10.07 5.62 6.63
C PHE A 188 9.00 4.89 7.46
N CYS A 189 8.87 3.58 7.28
CA CYS A 189 7.99 2.73 8.09
C CYS A 189 8.49 2.48 9.52
N GLY A 190 9.70 2.94 9.87
CA GLY A 190 10.30 2.77 11.20
C GLY A 190 11.07 1.46 11.39
N TYR A 191 11.61 0.92 10.31
CA TYR A 191 12.44 -0.29 10.36
C TYR A 191 13.81 -0.03 9.72
N GLY A 192 14.84 -0.66 10.24
CA GLY A 192 16.20 -0.56 9.72
C GLY A 192 17.08 -1.73 10.14
N PRO A 193 18.34 -1.77 9.65
CA PRO A 193 19.31 -2.75 10.10
C PRO A 193 19.42 -2.75 11.63
N GLY A 194 19.16 -3.91 12.25
CA GLY A 194 19.23 -4.07 13.70
C GLY A 194 17.92 -3.84 14.47
N GLY A 195 16.81 -3.50 13.80
CA GLY A 195 15.53 -3.46 14.51
C GLY A 195 14.54 -2.38 14.10
N LYS A 196 13.59 -2.12 14.99
CA LYS A 196 12.71 -0.95 14.89
C LYS A 196 13.53 0.31 15.16
N LEU A 197 13.40 1.29 14.28
CA LEU A 197 13.96 2.60 14.49
C LEU A 197 13.16 3.37 15.57
N PRO A 198 13.79 4.23 16.36
CA PRO A 198 13.04 5.09 17.26
C PRO A 198 12.03 5.90 16.47
N ALA A 199 10.82 6.07 17.01
CA ALA A 199 9.81 6.90 16.39
C ALA A 199 10.43 8.28 16.07
N SER A 200 10.44 8.67 14.80
CA SER A 200 10.80 10.04 14.43
C SER A 200 9.89 10.97 15.22
N ARG A 201 10.48 11.91 15.96
CA ARG A 201 9.68 12.94 16.65
C ARG A 201 8.81 13.60 15.59
N PRO A 202 7.49 13.80 15.85
CA PRO A 202 6.71 14.63 14.95
C PRO A 202 7.39 15.98 14.86
N ASP A 203 7.55 16.50 13.64
CA ASP A 203 8.01 17.86 13.46
C ASP A 203 7.17 18.79 14.35
N PRO A 204 7.80 19.74 15.05
CA PRO A 204 7.05 20.72 15.82
C PRO A 204 6.11 21.50 14.88
N ALA A 205 4.87 21.61 15.30
CA ALA A 205 3.79 22.29 14.58
C ALA A 205 4.12 23.74 14.22
#